data_ace6eec7090a215d174bd1938933b095
#
_entry.id   ace6eec7090a215d174bd1938933b095
#
_cell.length_a   1.000
_cell.length_b   1.000
_cell.length_c   1.000
_cell.angle_alpha   90.00
_cell.angle_beta   90.00
_cell.angle_gamma   90.00
#
_symmetry.space_group_name_H-M   'P 1'
#
loop_
_entity.id
_entity.type
_entity.pdbx_description
1 polymer ?
#
loop_
_entity_poly.entity_id
_entity_poly.type
_entity_poly.pdbx_seq_one_letter_code
_entity_poly.pdbx_strand_id
1 'polypeptide(L)'
;MVIVLLIALPATLLAGCGGTDFGEIGKIAGAVTLNGEKLPAKTKVIFMKMDTGYAGFGFTDEEGRYSIEWHREGKVFDGLPVGKYNVLVEPPGAIDVESLSADEMLAGVSDSAPPLPAFDKKYTQTATSGIEFTIVAGENTCDIALK
;
A
#
# COMPACT_ATOMS: atom_id res chain seq x y z
N MET A 1 6.84 -52.15 -51.50
CA MET A 1 6.57 -50.73 -51.44
C MET A 1 5.91 -50.45 -50.05
N VAL A 2 6.72 -50.07 -49.07
CA VAL A 2 6.27 -49.87 -47.69
C VAL A 2 6.08 -48.38 -47.48
N ILE A 3 4.84 -47.98 -47.23
CA ILE A 3 4.50 -46.58 -46.94
C ILE A 3 4.63 -46.38 -45.43
N VAL A 4 5.64 -45.60 -44.97
CA VAL A 4 5.81 -45.20 -43.61
C VAL A 4 4.98 -43.93 -43.41
N LEU A 5 3.89 -44.03 -42.64
CA LEU A 5 3.03 -42.93 -42.26
C LEU A 5 3.63 -42.22 -41.04
N LEU A 6 4.26 -41.07 -41.22
CA LEU A 6 4.75 -40.21 -40.15
C LEU A 6 3.55 -39.50 -39.53
N ILE A 7 3.16 -39.88 -38.30
CA ILE A 7 2.17 -39.17 -37.51
C ILE A 7 2.93 -38.02 -36.76
N ALA A 8 2.75 -36.79 -37.23
CA ALA A 8 3.22 -35.61 -36.54
C ALA A 8 2.25 -35.29 -35.39
N LEU A 9 2.71 -35.46 -34.15
CA LEU A 9 1.99 -35.10 -32.94
C LEU A 9 2.16 -33.59 -32.70
N PRO A 10 1.10 -32.76 -32.65
CA PRO A 10 1.24 -31.37 -32.27
C PRO A 10 1.46 -31.27 -30.77
N ALA A 11 2.62 -30.76 -30.36
CA ALA A 11 2.89 -30.36 -28.99
C ALA A 11 2.11 -29.08 -28.66
N THR A 12 0.97 -29.24 -28.02
CA THR A 12 0.23 -28.12 -27.42
C THR A 12 1.00 -27.62 -26.22
N LEU A 13 1.71 -26.53 -26.41
CA LEU A 13 2.30 -25.72 -25.30
C LEU A 13 1.15 -25.07 -24.50
N LEU A 14 0.82 -25.70 -23.37
CA LEU A 14 -0.02 -25.12 -22.34
C LEU A 14 0.80 -24.00 -21.66
N ALA A 15 0.77 -22.79 -22.21
CA ALA A 15 1.22 -21.58 -21.53
C ALA A 15 0.18 -21.22 -20.45
N GLY A 16 0.22 -21.93 -19.34
CA GLY A 16 -0.55 -21.61 -18.15
C GLY A 16 0.13 -20.52 -17.34
N CYS A 17 0.15 -19.27 -17.81
CA CYS A 17 0.41 -18.10 -16.95
C CYS A 17 -0.93 -17.64 -16.37
N GLY A 18 -1.41 -18.34 -15.35
CA GLY A 18 -2.49 -17.89 -14.49
C GLY A 18 -2.01 -16.82 -13.51
N GLY A 19 -1.58 -15.65 -13.99
CA GLY A 19 -1.43 -14.48 -13.13
C GLY A 19 -2.81 -13.91 -12.85
N THR A 20 -3.13 -13.61 -11.57
CA THR A 20 -4.36 -12.89 -11.24
C THR A 20 -4.30 -11.52 -11.91
N ASP A 21 -5.26 -11.24 -12.80
CA ASP A 21 -5.37 -9.94 -13.45
C ASP A 21 -6.08 -8.99 -12.48
N PHE A 22 -5.34 -8.03 -11.94
CA PHE A 22 -5.87 -7.01 -11.04
C PHE A 22 -6.40 -5.78 -11.78
N GLY A 23 -6.39 -5.81 -13.10
CA GLY A 23 -6.73 -4.67 -13.94
C GLY A 23 -5.61 -3.62 -14.00
N GLU A 24 -5.96 -2.41 -14.41
CA GLU A 24 -5.01 -1.30 -14.51
C GLU A 24 -4.54 -0.87 -13.11
N ILE A 25 -3.26 -0.55 -13.00
CA ILE A 25 -2.63 -0.06 -11.77
C ILE A 25 -2.24 1.41 -11.95
N GLY A 26 -2.57 2.24 -10.97
CA GLY A 26 -2.12 3.61 -10.87
C GLY A 26 -1.03 3.75 -9.80
N LYS A 27 0.06 4.44 -10.13
CA LYS A 27 1.08 4.84 -9.17
C LYS A 27 0.57 6.01 -8.35
N ILE A 28 0.86 6.04 -7.06
CA ILE A 28 0.42 7.11 -6.16
C ILE A 28 1.64 7.67 -5.43
N ALA A 29 1.79 8.96 -5.50
CA ALA A 29 2.75 9.72 -4.70
C ALA A 29 2.11 11.02 -4.22
N GLY A 30 2.68 11.65 -3.22
CA GLY A 30 2.21 12.92 -2.70
C GLY A 30 2.95 13.36 -1.44
N ALA A 31 2.43 14.36 -0.76
CA ALA A 31 2.95 14.85 0.49
C ALA A 31 1.87 14.88 1.57
N VAL A 32 2.27 14.72 2.84
CA VAL A 32 1.38 14.85 3.99
C VAL A 32 1.79 16.05 4.82
N THR A 33 0.83 16.89 5.12
CA THR A 33 1.02 18.05 6.00
C THR A 33 0.01 18.06 7.13
N LEU A 34 0.38 18.63 8.26
CA LEU A 34 -0.49 18.90 9.40
C LEU A 34 -0.47 20.42 9.68
N ASN A 35 -1.62 21.07 9.56
CA ASN A 35 -1.74 22.53 9.68
C ASN A 35 -0.77 23.32 8.77
N GLY A 36 -0.44 22.76 7.60
CA GLY A 36 0.48 23.35 6.63
C GLY A 36 1.96 23.01 6.86
N GLU A 37 2.30 22.33 7.95
CA GLU A 37 3.65 21.84 8.22
C GLU A 37 3.79 20.38 7.78
N LYS A 38 4.96 20.03 7.26
CA LYS A 38 5.24 18.64 6.87
C LYS A 38 5.27 17.70 8.07
N LEU A 39 4.73 16.52 7.92
CA LEU A 39 4.82 15.48 8.94
C LEU A 39 6.22 14.85 8.99
N PRO A 40 6.60 14.29 10.16
CA PRO A 40 7.87 13.61 10.32
C PRO A 40 8.02 12.44 9.35
N ALA A 41 9.26 12.09 9.03
CA ALA A 41 9.58 10.87 8.32
C ALA A 41 9.01 9.65 9.05
N LYS A 42 8.71 8.58 8.29
CA LYS A 42 8.08 7.35 8.77
C LYS A 42 6.62 7.48 9.23
N THR A 43 5.94 8.57 8.91
CA THR A 43 4.48 8.62 8.98
C THR A 43 3.93 7.66 7.92
N LYS A 44 3.06 6.73 8.33
CA LYS A 44 2.51 5.72 7.43
C LYS A 44 1.23 6.25 6.77
N VAL A 45 1.16 6.14 5.46
CA VAL A 45 -0.03 6.47 4.67
C VAL A 45 -0.59 5.18 4.09
N ILE A 46 -1.88 4.93 4.30
CA ILE A 46 -2.55 3.69 3.88
C ILE A 46 -3.70 4.05 2.97
N PHE A 47 -3.77 3.41 1.82
CA PHE A 47 -4.91 3.46 0.91
C PHE A 47 -5.67 2.13 0.98
N MET A 48 -6.94 2.16 1.34
CA MET A 48 -7.78 0.98 1.52
C MET A 48 -9.02 1.04 0.64
N LYS A 49 -9.22 0.01 -0.18
CA LYS A 49 -10.39 -0.16 -1.04
C LYS A 49 -11.39 -1.07 -0.34
N MET A 50 -12.51 -0.51 0.10
CA MET A 50 -13.44 -1.18 0.99
C MET A 50 -14.22 -2.34 0.34
N ASP A 51 -14.45 -2.27 -0.98
CA ASP A 51 -15.20 -3.28 -1.72
C ASP A 51 -14.39 -4.57 -2.00
N THR A 52 -13.08 -4.43 -2.20
CA THR A 52 -12.17 -5.55 -2.52
C THR A 52 -11.22 -5.92 -1.39
N GLY A 53 -11.09 -5.06 -0.37
CA GLY A 53 -10.10 -5.21 0.70
C GLY A 53 -8.66 -4.98 0.26
N TYR A 54 -8.43 -4.39 -0.92
CA TYR A 54 -7.08 -4.05 -1.35
C TYR A 54 -6.53 -2.91 -0.49
N ALA A 55 -5.33 -3.10 0.03
CA ALA A 55 -4.66 -2.09 0.84
C ALA A 55 -3.19 -1.95 0.41
N GLY A 56 -2.78 -0.73 0.11
CA GLY A 56 -1.39 -0.38 -0.11
C GLY A 56 -0.96 0.68 0.88
N PHE A 57 0.32 0.78 1.12
CA PHE A 57 0.87 1.73 2.08
C PHE A 57 2.21 2.28 1.63
N GLY A 58 2.58 3.40 2.22
CA GLY A 58 3.88 4.04 2.07
C GLY A 58 4.25 4.80 3.32
N PHE A 59 5.50 5.21 3.39
CA PHE A 59 6.02 6.00 4.52
C PHE A 59 6.54 7.33 4.00
N THR A 60 6.33 8.38 4.79
CA THR A 60 6.90 9.69 4.46
C THR A 60 8.42 9.70 4.62
N ASP A 61 9.07 10.45 3.75
CA ASP A 61 10.48 10.83 3.87
C ASP A 61 10.65 12.08 4.77
N GLU A 62 11.87 12.63 4.86
CA GLU A 62 12.19 13.82 5.65
C GLU A 62 11.51 15.09 5.14
N GLU A 63 11.09 15.09 3.88
CA GLU A 63 10.32 16.17 3.24
C GLU A 63 8.81 15.98 3.37
N GLY A 64 8.34 14.92 4.04
CA GLY A 64 6.93 14.59 4.20
C GLY A 64 6.30 13.98 2.94
N ARG A 65 7.10 13.57 1.95
CA ARG A 65 6.64 12.95 0.69
C ARG A 65 6.53 11.44 0.87
N TYR A 66 5.61 10.82 0.15
CA TYR A 66 5.39 9.38 0.18
C TYR A 66 5.11 8.83 -1.21
N SER A 67 5.30 7.52 -1.37
CA SER A 67 4.79 6.73 -2.49
C SER A 67 4.15 5.45 -1.95
N ILE A 68 3.14 4.95 -2.66
CA ILE A 68 2.37 3.78 -2.22
C ILE A 68 2.84 2.53 -2.95
N GLU A 69 3.13 1.51 -2.16
CA GLU A 69 3.39 0.15 -2.61
C GLU A 69 2.26 -0.79 -2.20
N TRP A 70 2.03 -1.80 -3.01
CA TRP A 70 1.06 -2.85 -2.75
C TRP A 70 1.74 -4.21 -2.72
N HIS A 71 1.66 -4.86 -1.57
CA HIS A 71 2.22 -6.19 -1.36
C HIS A 71 1.13 -7.24 -1.54
N ARG A 72 1.25 -8.08 -2.56
CA ARG A 72 0.26 -9.12 -2.87
C ARG A 72 0.92 -10.38 -3.40
N GLU A 73 0.55 -11.54 -2.82
CA GLU A 73 1.02 -12.86 -3.27
C GLU A 73 2.56 -12.96 -3.41
N GLY A 74 3.28 -12.35 -2.47
CA GLY A 74 4.75 -12.33 -2.46
C GLY A 74 5.38 -11.39 -3.50
N LYS A 75 4.58 -10.56 -4.17
CA LYS A 75 5.03 -9.54 -5.11
C LYS A 75 4.79 -8.14 -4.55
N VAL A 76 5.64 -7.20 -4.96
CA VAL A 76 5.48 -5.77 -4.65
C VAL A 76 5.13 -5.06 -5.96
N PHE A 77 4.04 -4.32 -5.93
CA PHE A 77 3.57 -3.49 -7.03
C PHE A 77 3.78 -2.02 -6.67
N ASP A 78 4.29 -1.23 -7.61
CA ASP A 78 4.44 0.21 -7.48
C ASP A 78 3.09 0.88 -7.84
N GLY A 79 2.19 0.93 -6.85
CA GLY A 79 0.84 1.47 -6.98
C GLY A 79 -0.26 0.48 -6.64
N LEU A 80 -1.50 0.87 -6.92
CA LEU A 80 -2.72 0.13 -6.59
C LEU A 80 -3.66 0.02 -7.80
N PRO A 81 -4.53 -1.00 -7.85
CA PRO A 81 -5.59 -1.09 -8.85
C PRO A 81 -6.46 0.17 -8.87
N VAL A 82 -6.88 0.58 -10.05
CA VAL A 82 -7.74 1.77 -10.22
C VAL A 82 -9.03 1.67 -9.40
N GLY A 83 -9.53 2.81 -8.93
CA GLY A 83 -10.76 2.88 -8.17
C GLY A 83 -10.73 3.86 -7.00
N LYS A 84 -11.79 3.84 -6.20
CA LYS A 84 -11.96 4.72 -5.04
C LYS A 84 -11.39 4.07 -3.77
N TYR A 85 -10.59 4.82 -3.05
CA TYR A 85 -9.91 4.40 -1.83
C TYR A 85 -10.19 5.36 -0.68
N ASN A 86 -10.26 4.82 0.52
CA ASN A 86 -10.19 5.59 1.76
C ASN A 86 -8.72 5.68 2.17
N VAL A 87 -8.32 6.85 2.63
CA VAL A 87 -6.93 7.10 3.03
C VAL A 87 -6.84 7.29 4.54
N LEU A 88 -5.88 6.60 5.14
CA LEU A 88 -5.56 6.70 6.56
C LEU A 88 -4.12 7.18 6.71
N VAL A 89 -3.88 7.87 7.82
CA VAL A 89 -2.55 8.34 8.18
C VAL A 89 -2.26 7.91 9.61
N GLU A 90 -1.19 7.16 9.81
CA GLU A 90 -0.74 6.68 11.11
C GLU A 90 0.55 7.39 11.51
N PRO A 91 0.67 7.84 12.77
CA PRO A 91 1.89 8.50 13.23
C PRO A 91 3.10 7.56 13.19
N PRO A 92 4.33 8.09 13.05
CA PRO A 92 5.54 7.29 13.15
C PRO A 92 5.63 6.64 14.54
N GLY A 93 6.03 5.36 14.60
CA GLY A 93 6.10 4.61 15.85
C GLY A 93 4.76 4.03 16.33
N ALA A 94 3.68 4.11 15.54
CA ALA A 94 2.55 3.23 15.71
C ALA A 94 3.08 1.80 15.56
N ILE A 95 3.11 1.07 16.68
CA ILE A 95 3.71 -0.25 16.73
C ILE A 95 2.81 -1.19 15.96
N ASP A 96 3.34 -1.73 14.89
CA ASP A 96 2.73 -2.88 14.24
C ASP A 96 2.95 -4.10 15.16
N VAL A 97 1.97 -4.36 16.02
CA VAL A 97 2.04 -5.48 16.99
C VAL A 97 2.27 -6.83 16.32
N GLU A 98 1.94 -6.96 15.04
CA GLU A 98 2.19 -8.18 14.26
C GLU A 98 3.68 -8.34 13.88
N SER A 99 4.45 -7.26 13.91
CA SER A 99 5.88 -7.29 13.58
C SER A 99 6.81 -7.44 14.81
N LEU A 100 6.26 -7.36 16.02
CA LEU A 100 7.03 -7.49 17.25
C LEU A 100 7.41 -8.95 17.53
N SER A 101 8.69 -9.18 17.82
CA SER A 101 9.14 -10.46 18.36
C SER A 101 8.64 -10.65 19.80
N ALA A 102 8.56 -11.92 20.26
CA ALA A 102 8.12 -12.25 21.61
C ALA A 102 8.97 -11.57 22.70
N ASP A 103 10.26 -11.35 22.43
CA ASP A 103 11.20 -10.69 23.35
C ASP A 103 10.93 -9.17 23.43
N GLU A 104 10.55 -8.53 22.33
CA GLU A 104 10.17 -7.11 22.30
C GLU A 104 8.83 -6.86 23.00
N MET A 105 7.90 -7.80 22.91
CA MET A 105 6.64 -7.77 23.66
C MET A 105 6.87 -7.88 25.19
N LEU A 106 7.84 -8.69 25.61
CA LEU A 106 8.19 -8.90 27.03
C LEU A 106 9.02 -7.75 27.62
N ALA A 107 9.84 -7.09 26.81
CA ALA A 107 10.70 -5.99 27.24
C ALA A 107 9.92 -4.69 27.55
N GLY A 108 8.62 -4.63 27.20
CA GLY A 108 7.84 -3.41 27.28
C GLY A 108 8.38 -2.35 26.31
N VAL A 109 7.49 -1.79 25.52
CA VAL A 109 7.86 -0.72 24.58
C VAL A 109 8.44 0.43 25.38
N SER A 110 9.72 0.71 25.18
CA SER A 110 10.41 1.79 25.87
C SER A 110 9.70 3.12 25.61
N ASP A 111 9.35 3.82 26.69
CA ASP A 111 8.66 5.10 26.72
C ASP A 111 9.52 6.28 26.18
N SER A 112 10.54 5.97 25.39
CA SER A 112 11.52 6.91 24.83
C SER A 112 11.28 7.29 23.37
N ALA A 113 10.11 6.98 22.80
CA ALA A 113 9.73 7.52 21.48
C ALA A 113 9.57 9.04 21.59
N PRO A 114 10.13 9.83 20.66
CA PRO A 114 9.92 11.27 20.66
C PRO A 114 8.42 11.56 20.62
N PRO A 115 7.96 12.65 21.28
CA PRO A 115 6.55 13.01 21.30
C PRO A 115 6.08 13.13 19.85
N LEU A 116 5.14 12.25 19.47
CA LEU A 116 4.55 12.26 18.14
C LEU A 116 3.75 13.54 17.95
N PRO A 117 3.76 14.17 16.77
CA PRO A 117 2.85 15.24 16.49
C PRO A 117 1.43 14.73 16.71
N ALA A 118 0.72 15.36 17.62
CA ALA A 118 -0.65 15.00 17.94
C ALA A 118 -1.56 15.46 16.80
N PHE A 119 -1.86 14.58 15.89
CA PHE A 119 -2.97 14.78 14.97
C PHE A 119 -4.18 13.93 15.39
N ASP A 120 -5.35 14.36 14.95
CA ASP A 120 -6.61 13.75 15.38
C ASP A 120 -6.65 12.26 15.01
N LYS A 121 -6.95 11.42 15.99
CA LYS A 121 -7.12 9.96 15.82
C LYS A 121 -8.14 9.58 14.74
N LYS A 122 -9.02 10.51 14.35
CA LYS A 122 -9.95 10.27 13.24
C LYS A 122 -9.25 9.83 11.96
N TYR A 123 -8.03 10.31 11.71
CA TYR A 123 -7.27 9.99 10.50
C TYR A 123 -6.67 8.59 10.50
N THR A 124 -6.62 7.91 11.66
CA THR A 124 -6.11 6.54 11.79
C THR A 124 -7.17 5.47 11.55
N GLN A 125 -8.42 5.86 11.31
CA GLN A 125 -9.53 4.93 11.17
C GLN A 125 -10.28 5.16 9.85
N THR A 126 -10.60 4.09 9.14
CA THR A 126 -11.28 4.12 7.84
C THR A 126 -12.63 4.84 7.89
N ALA A 127 -13.39 4.60 8.97
CA ALA A 127 -14.74 5.14 9.12
C ALA A 127 -14.76 6.66 9.41
N THR A 128 -13.66 7.21 9.91
CA THR A 128 -13.63 8.59 10.42
C THR A 128 -12.60 9.47 9.74
N SER A 129 -11.68 8.92 8.94
CA SER A 129 -10.63 9.68 8.28
C SER A 129 -11.19 10.77 7.37
N GLY A 130 -12.30 10.49 6.70
CA GLY A 130 -12.95 11.40 5.77
C GLY A 130 -12.12 11.75 4.54
N ILE A 131 -10.99 11.07 4.35
CA ILE A 131 -10.10 11.28 3.21
C ILE A 131 -10.37 10.18 2.18
N GLU A 132 -10.85 10.59 1.02
CA GLU A 132 -11.10 9.70 -0.11
C GLU A 132 -10.27 10.13 -1.31
N PHE A 133 -9.78 9.16 -2.07
CA PHE A 133 -9.00 9.41 -3.29
C PHE A 133 -9.39 8.41 -4.37
N THR A 134 -9.52 8.88 -5.60
CA THR A 134 -9.78 8.01 -6.76
C THR A 134 -8.49 7.85 -7.55
N ILE A 135 -8.03 6.62 -7.64
CA ILE A 135 -6.85 6.23 -8.41
C ILE A 135 -7.27 5.97 -9.85
N VAL A 136 -6.57 6.58 -10.79
CA VAL A 136 -6.69 6.32 -12.23
C VAL A 136 -5.41 5.65 -12.75
N ALA A 137 -5.47 5.04 -13.92
CA ALA A 137 -4.30 4.44 -14.56
C ALA A 137 -3.20 5.48 -14.80
N GLY A 138 -1.94 5.09 -14.58
CA GLY A 138 -0.79 5.96 -14.70
C GLY A 138 -0.39 6.63 -13.39
N GLU A 139 0.12 7.86 -13.44
CA GLU A 139 0.60 8.57 -12.26
C GLU A 139 -0.51 9.38 -11.60
N ASN A 140 -0.59 9.29 -10.27
CA ASN A 140 -1.53 10.02 -9.44
C ASN A 140 -0.78 10.80 -8.36
N THR A 141 -1.16 12.05 -8.15
CA THR A 141 -0.65 12.87 -7.06
C THR A 141 -1.74 13.07 -6.02
N CYS A 142 -1.48 12.66 -4.78
CA CYS A 142 -2.42 12.80 -3.68
C CYS A 142 -1.75 13.51 -2.51
N ASP A 143 -1.93 14.83 -2.43
CA ASP A 143 -1.45 15.62 -1.30
C ASP A 143 -2.50 15.64 -0.20
N ILE A 144 -2.09 15.30 1.02
CA ILE A 144 -2.97 15.13 2.18
C ILE A 144 -2.69 16.27 3.17
N ALA A 145 -3.71 17.08 3.44
CA ALA A 145 -3.65 18.15 4.43
C ALA A 145 -4.51 17.80 5.64
N LEU A 146 -3.84 17.45 6.75
CA LEU A 146 -4.46 17.20 8.05
C LEU A 146 -4.65 18.52 8.81
N LYS A 147 -5.65 18.53 9.69
CA LYS A 147 -5.98 19.70 10.55
C LYS A 147 -6.10 19.26 11.99
#